data_cbe15f7e6fed072beda3804513576faf
#
_entry.id   cbe15f7e6fed072beda3804513576faf
#
_cell.length_a   1.000
_cell.length_b   1.000
_cell.length_c   1.000
_cell.angle_alpha   90.00
_cell.angle_beta   90.00
_cell.angle_gamma   90.00
#
_symmetry.space_group_name_H-M   'P 1'
#
loop_
_entity.id
_entity.type
_entity.pdbx_description
1 polymer ?
#
loop_
_entity_poly.entity_id
_entity_poly.type
_entity_poly.pdbx_seq_one_letter_code
_entity_poly.pdbx_strand_id
1 'polypeptide(L)'
;MSPSVRISEIGLYLRCPRLVYFQNLGSIAAPEDATRMLLRALMFSLSSQQSSQLSAVDLQSLLKENLALLEQELPLIYEIDSALVESACRDLQPEIESISQGLAGSLDLLLPCEVEVDLYSEKLGLSGRLDRLAHGGIPSIIRTGRAPEAGVWKKDRIMLSGYALLLGEKEKRHVPFGLVEYARQGLIRRVEIHGTDRARALRIRDRIRLIKQGRLPDRPDDAPCKGCQAEEICRTRHSLASKFF
;
A
#
# COMPACT_ATOMS: atom_id res chain seq x y z
N MET A 1 24.92 9.02 9.34
CA MET A 1 23.45 9.28 9.29
C MET A 1 22.73 7.94 9.26
N SER A 2 21.72 7.76 10.10
CA SER A 2 20.91 6.53 10.06
C SER A 2 20.08 6.50 8.77
N PRO A 3 19.98 5.34 8.09
CA PRO A 3 19.21 5.24 6.84
C PRO A 3 17.74 5.61 7.06
N SER A 4 17.17 6.35 6.11
CA SER A 4 15.73 6.61 6.07
C SER A 4 14.95 5.30 5.87
N VAL A 5 13.79 5.20 6.51
CA VAL A 5 12.89 4.05 6.42
C VAL A 5 11.67 4.44 5.59
N ARG A 6 11.35 3.67 4.56
CA ARG A 6 10.15 3.88 3.73
C ARG A 6 8.91 3.36 4.46
N ILE A 7 7.79 4.05 4.31
CA ILE A 7 6.51 3.56 4.87
C ILE A 7 6.13 2.18 4.32
N SER A 8 6.48 1.86 3.08
CA SER A 8 6.30 0.52 2.51
C SER A 8 7.07 -0.56 3.26
N GLU A 9 8.27 -0.25 3.79
CA GLU A 9 9.06 -1.19 4.61
C GLU A 9 8.38 -1.46 5.96
N ILE A 10 7.63 -0.49 6.51
CA ILE A 10 6.80 -0.71 7.71
C ILE A 10 5.71 -1.76 7.39
N GLY A 11 5.06 -1.66 6.21
CA GLY A 11 4.10 -2.65 5.75
C GLY A 11 4.71 -4.04 5.58
N LEU A 12 5.91 -4.11 5.02
CA LEU A 12 6.67 -5.36 4.86
C LEU A 12 7.07 -5.96 6.21
N TYR A 13 7.57 -5.14 7.14
CA TYR A 13 7.90 -5.54 8.50
C TYR A 13 6.70 -6.13 9.24
N LEU A 14 5.53 -5.51 9.09
CA LEU A 14 4.28 -5.99 9.71
C LEU A 14 3.77 -7.31 9.12
N ARG A 15 4.18 -7.66 7.91
CA ARG A 15 3.96 -8.98 7.33
C ARG A 15 4.95 -10.00 7.89
N CYS A 16 6.24 -9.70 7.83
CA CYS A 16 7.31 -10.47 8.45
C CYS A 16 8.60 -9.63 8.50
N PRO A 17 9.24 -9.44 9.68
CA PRO A 17 10.48 -8.68 9.79
C PRO A 17 11.62 -9.20 8.90
N ARG A 18 11.69 -10.52 8.68
CA ARG A 18 12.69 -11.15 7.80
C ARG A 18 12.57 -10.73 6.34
N LEU A 19 11.39 -10.37 5.87
CA LEU A 19 11.23 -9.85 4.49
C LEU A 19 11.99 -8.55 4.30
N VAL A 20 12.01 -7.66 5.31
CA VAL A 20 12.83 -6.43 5.26
C VAL A 20 14.32 -6.77 5.17
N TYR A 21 14.77 -7.77 5.92
CA TYR A 21 16.16 -8.22 5.90
C TYR A 21 16.56 -8.74 4.51
N PHE A 22 15.79 -9.66 3.94
CA PHE A 22 16.08 -10.23 2.63
C PHE A 22 15.94 -9.23 1.49
N GLN A 23 14.98 -8.30 1.58
CA GLN A 23 14.88 -7.19 0.63
C GLN A 23 16.10 -6.26 0.69
N ASN A 24 16.57 -5.94 1.89
CA ASN A 24 17.78 -5.11 2.07
C ASN A 24 19.04 -5.77 1.53
N LEU A 25 19.11 -7.10 1.51
CA LEU A 25 20.19 -7.88 0.88
C LEU A 25 20.04 -8.02 -0.64
N GLY A 26 18.96 -7.51 -1.25
CA GLY A 26 18.67 -7.74 -2.67
C GLY A 26 18.30 -9.19 -3.02
N SER A 27 17.99 -10.02 -2.01
CA SER A 27 17.72 -11.44 -2.20
C SER A 27 16.26 -11.74 -2.60
N ILE A 28 15.38 -10.76 -2.52
CA ILE A 28 13.99 -10.84 -2.97
C ILE A 28 13.60 -9.57 -3.73
N ALA A 29 12.92 -9.73 -4.86
CA ALA A 29 12.29 -8.64 -5.59
C ALA A 29 10.84 -8.45 -5.12
N ALA A 30 10.24 -7.29 -5.40
CA ALA A 30 8.80 -7.16 -5.29
C ALA A 30 8.12 -8.04 -6.35
N PRO A 31 7.06 -8.81 -6.02
CA PRO A 31 6.37 -9.58 -7.03
C PRO A 31 5.69 -8.64 -8.03
N GLU A 32 5.85 -8.94 -9.28
CA GLU A 32 5.02 -8.38 -10.34
C GLU A 32 3.63 -9.01 -10.25
N ASP A 33 2.62 -8.20 -9.99
CA ASP A 33 1.23 -8.62 -9.84
C ASP A 33 0.37 -7.67 -10.68
N ALA A 34 0.09 -8.10 -11.91
CA ALA A 34 -0.66 -7.33 -12.89
C ALA A 34 -2.03 -6.88 -12.36
N THR A 35 -2.75 -7.77 -11.66
CA THR A 35 -4.04 -7.44 -11.04
C THR A 35 -3.91 -6.30 -10.02
N ARG A 36 -2.86 -6.35 -9.22
CA ARG A 36 -2.59 -5.31 -8.22
C ARG A 36 -2.23 -3.97 -8.88
N MET A 37 -1.44 -4.01 -9.95
CA MET A 37 -1.07 -2.82 -10.73
C MET A 37 -2.30 -2.21 -11.39
N LEU A 38 -3.13 -3.01 -12.06
CA LEU A 38 -4.38 -2.58 -12.68
C LEU A 38 -5.35 -1.95 -11.67
N LEU A 39 -5.62 -2.62 -10.55
CA LEU A 39 -6.50 -2.07 -9.51
C LEU A 39 -6.01 -0.72 -8.99
N ARG A 40 -4.69 -0.59 -8.79
CA ARG A 40 -4.11 0.67 -8.35
C ARG A 40 -4.23 1.76 -9.41
N ALA A 41 -3.94 1.45 -10.68
CA ALA A 41 -4.07 2.37 -11.80
C ALA A 41 -5.51 2.80 -12.03
N LEU A 42 -6.47 1.87 -11.95
CA LEU A 42 -7.91 2.17 -11.99
C LEU A 42 -8.34 3.15 -10.89
N MET A 43 -7.84 2.96 -9.67
CA MET A 43 -8.14 3.93 -8.61
C MET A 43 -7.53 5.28 -8.93
N PHE A 44 -6.29 5.35 -9.45
CA PHE A 44 -5.67 6.62 -9.82
C PHE A 44 -6.38 7.33 -10.97
N SER A 45 -6.94 6.62 -11.94
CA SER A 45 -7.68 7.25 -13.05
C SER A 45 -8.90 8.05 -12.59
N LEU A 46 -9.45 7.74 -11.41
CA LEU A 46 -10.54 8.51 -10.82
C LEU A 46 -10.12 9.91 -10.35
N SER A 47 -8.83 10.16 -10.17
CA SER A 47 -8.32 11.45 -9.66
C SER A 47 -8.49 12.61 -10.65
N SER A 48 -8.65 12.31 -11.94
CA SER A 48 -8.92 13.31 -13.00
C SER A 48 -10.38 13.77 -13.03
N GLN A 49 -11.27 13.10 -12.27
CA GLN A 49 -12.69 13.44 -12.28
C GLN A 49 -12.94 14.76 -11.57
N GLN A 50 -13.67 15.66 -12.24
CA GLN A 50 -14.04 16.98 -11.70
C GLN A 50 -15.27 16.88 -10.77
N SER A 51 -16.08 15.85 -10.92
CA SER A 51 -17.29 15.63 -10.12
C SER A 51 -17.13 14.41 -9.22
N SER A 52 -17.43 14.59 -7.95
CA SER A 52 -17.56 13.49 -6.98
C SER A 52 -18.95 12.83 -7.00
N GLN A 53 -19.90 13.42 -7.73
CA GLN A 53 -21.32 12.97 -7.80
C GLN A 53 -21.58 12.11 -9.04
N LEU A 54 -20.76 11.08 -9.24
CA LEU A 54 -21.00 10.11 -10.31
C LEU A 54 -21.95 9.01 -9.81
N SER A 55 -22.93 8.65 -10.65
CA SER A 55 -23.78 7.48 -10.37
C SER A 55 -22.96 6.18 -10.49
N ALA A 56 -23.45 5.10 -9.90
CA ALA A 56 -22.81 3.79 -10.04
C ALA A 56 -22.69 3.35 -11.52
N VAL A 57 -23.66 3.73 -12.36
CA VAL A 57 -23.67 3.42 -13.80
C VAL A 57 -22.59 4.21 -14.55
N ASP A 58 -22.45 5.52 -14.24
CA ASP A 58 -21.41 6.36 -14.86
C ASP A 58 -20.02 5.87 -14.45
N LEU A 59 -19.84 5.54 -13.17
CA LEU A 59 -18.59 4.95 -12.65
C LEU A 59 -18.27 3.61 -13.30
N GLN A 60 -19.27 2.76 -13.51
CA GLN A 60 -19.10 1.47 -14.17
C GLN A 60 -18.60 1.65 -15.61
N SER A 61 -19.18 2.56 -16.36
CA SER A 61 -18.78 2.88 -17.73
C SER A 61 -17.36 3.42 -17.75
N LEU A 62 -17.07 4.41 -16.91
CA LEU A 62 -15.74 5.01 -16.77
C LEU A 62 -14.66 3.97 -16.40
N LEU A 63 -14.93 3.11 -15.43
CA LEU A 63 -13.96 2.09 -15.01
C LEU A 63 -13.73 1.03 -16.09
N LYS A 64 -14.75 0.67 -16.90
CA LYS A 64 -14.58 -0.22 -18.05
C LYS A 64 -13.71 0.40 -19.14
N GLU A 65 -13.95 1.66 -19.48
CA GLU A 65 -13.14 2.42 -20.44
C GLU A 65 -11.68 2.52 -19.99
N ASN A 66 -11.47 2.90 -18.72
CA ASN A 66 -10.13 3.00 -18.16
C ASN A 66 -9.43 1.63 -18.09
N LEU A 67 -10.15 0.54 -17.79
CA LEU A 67 -9.58 -0.80 -17.79
C LEU A 67 -9.06 -1.18 -19.17
N ALA A 68 -9.83 -0.88 -20.23
CA ALA A 68 -9.44 -1.16 -21.62
C ALA A 68 -8.22 -0.31 -22.07
N LEU A 69 -8.11 0.95 -21.61
CA LEU A 69 -6.94 1.78 -21.84
C LEU A 69 -5.70 1.24 -21.11
N LEU A 70 -5.84 0.90 -19.83
CA LEU A 70 -4.76 0.38 -19.00
C LEU A 70 -4.25 -0.99 -19.48
N GLU A 71 -5.09 -1.82 -20.11
CA GLU A 71 -4.66 -3.07 -20.74
C GLU A 71 -3.58 -2.83 -21.81
N GLN A 72 -3.67 -1.73 -22.55
CA GLN A 72 -2.72 -1.37 -23.60
C GLN A 72 -1.51 -0.59 -23.05
N GLU A 73 -1.70 0.26 -22.06
CA GLU A 73 -0.67 1.17 -21.55
C GLU A 73 0.27 0.51 -20.54
N LEU A 74 -0.23 -0.35 -19.64
CA LEU A 74 0.57 -0.92 -18.56
C LEU A 74 1.78 -1.73 -19.05
N PRO A 75 1.66 -2.58 -20.10
CA PRO A 75 2.82 -3.30 -20.64
C PRO A 75 3.93 -2.35 -21.13
N LEU A 76 3.56 -1.18 -21.67
CA LEU A 76 4.51 -0.20 -22.20
C LEU A 76 5.20 0.59 -21.10
N ILE A 77 4.46 0.91 -20.01
CA ILE A 77 4.97 1.74 -18.91
C ILE A 77 5.87 0.94 -17.96
N TYR A 78 5.53 -0.32 -17.69
CA TYR A 78 6.18 -1.13 -16.65
C TYR A 78 6.98 -2.31 -17.19
N GLU A 79 7.10 -2.45 -18.52
CA GLU A 79 7.81 -3.58 -19.16
C GLU A 79 7.31 -4.96 -18.69
N ILE A 80 6.01 -5.06 -18.36
CA ILE A 80 5.35 -6.29 -17.94
C ILE A 80 4.80 -7.06 -19.15
N ASP A 81 4.75 -8.38 -19.03
CA ASP A 81 4.18 -9.24 -20.07
C ASP A 81 2.69 -8.89 -20.35
N SER A 82 2.37 -8.56 -21.60
CA SER A 82 1.02 -8.21 -22.03
C SER A 82 0.01 -9.33 -21.74
N ALA A 83 0.38 -10.59 -21.88
CA ALA A 83 -0.48 -11.74 -21.59
C ALA A 83 -0.90 -11.79 -20.12
N LEU A 84 -0.02 -11.37 -19.18
CA LEU A 84 -0.34 -11.27 -17.76
C LEU A 84 -1.35 -10.13 -17.51
N VAL A 85 -1.19 -9.00 -18.20
CA VAL A 85 -2.11 -7.86 -18.08
C VAL A 85 -3.48 -8.20 -18.65
N GLU A 86 -3.56 -8.81 -19.84
CA GLU A 86 -4.79 -9.29 -20.45
C GLU A 86 -5.54 -10.29 -19.56
N SER A 87 -4.81 -11.24 -18.96
CA SER A 87 -5.41 -12.19 -18.01
C SER A 87 -5.99 -11.48 -16.80
N ALA A 88 -5.25 -10.53 -16.23
CA ALA A 88 -5.69 -9.76 -15.08
C ALA A 88 -6.90 -8.85 -15.42
N CYS A 89 -6.96 -8.28 -16.63
CA CYS A 89 -8.12 -7.52 -17.11
C CYS A 89 -9.36 -8.39 -17.19
N ARG A 90 -9.26 -9.59 -17.77
CA ARG A 90 -10.37 -10.55 -17.84
C ARG A 90 -10.88 -10.94 -16.45
N ASP A 91 -9.99 -11.13 -15.49
CA ASP A 91 -10.34 -11.46 -14.11
C ASP A 91 -11.04 -10.30 -13.37
N LEU A 92 -10.66 -9.06 -13.68
CA LEU A 92 -11.23 -7.87 -13.05
C LEU A 92 -12.55 -7.40 -13.70
N GLN A 93 -12.76 -7.68 -14.98
CA GLN A 93 -13.97 -7.25 -15.71
C GLN A 93 -15.27 -7.53 -14.95
N PRO A 94 -15.52 -8.74 -14.41
CA PRO A 94 -16.74 -9.02 -13.65
C PRO A 94 -16.82 -8.30 -12.30
N GLU A 95 -15.69 -7.84 -11.74
CA GLU A 95 -15.66 -7.14 -10.46
C GLU A 95 -16.01 -5.65 -10.59
N ILE A 96 -15.94 -5.06 -11.81
CA ILE A 96 -16.12 -3.61 -12.05
C ILE A 96 -17.49 -3.11 -11.56
N GLU A 97 -18.54 -3.90 -11.73
CA GLU A 97 -19.87 -3.52 -11.25
C GLU A 97 -19.91 -3.35 -9.73
N SER A 98 -19.36 -4.32 -9.00
CA SER A 98 -19.33 -4.24 -7.53
C SER A 98 -18.40 -3.12 -7.03
N ILE A 99 -17.30 -2.86 -7.74
CA ILE A 99 -16.39 -1.75 -7.44
C ILE A 99 -17.10 -0.40 -7.63
N SER A 100 -17.80 -0.22 -8.76
CA SER A 100 -18.53 1.02 -9.04
C SER A 100 -19.65 1.29 -8.04
N GLN A 101 -20.41 0.24 -7.67
CA GLN A 101 -21.44 0.33 -6.63
C GLN A 101 -20.86 0.74 -5.27
N GLY A 102 -19.71 0.16 -4.89
CA GLY A 102 -19.03 0.49 -3.63
C GLY A 102 -18.48 1.92 -3.58
N LEU A 103 -17.98 2.44 -4.72
CA LEU A 103 -17.47 3.81 -4.83
C LEU A 103 -18.55 4.86 -4.93
N ALA A 104 -19.73 4.52 -5.44
CA ALA A 104 -20.81 5.46 -5.59
C ALA A 104 -21.19 6.10 -4.25
N GLY A 105 -21.23 7.43 -4.21
CA GLY A 105 -21.52 8.20 -3.00
C GLY A 105 -20.35 8.32 -2.00
N SER A 106 -19.16 7.81 -2.33
CA SER A 106 -17.98 7.91 -1.45
C SER A 106 -16.81 8.69 -2.05
N LEU A 107 -16.91 9.11 -3.32
CA LEU A 107 -15.85 9.84 -4.02
C LEU A 107 -15.64 11.26 -3.48
N ASP A 108 -16.63 11.86 -2.85
CA ASP A 108 -16.56 13.17 -2.19
C ASP A 108 -15.54 13.17 -1.03
N LEU A 109 -15.25 12.00 -0.45
CA LEU A 109 -14.21 11.85 0.56
C LEU A 109 -12.79 11.98 -0.03
N LEU A 110 -12.62 11.69 -1.32
CA LEU A 110 -11.33 11.66 -2.02
C LEU A 110 -11.10 12.90 -2.89
N LEU A 111 -12.10 13.34 -3.61
CA LEU A 111 -11.96 14.34 -4.66
C LEU A 111 -12.31 15.76 -4.18
N PRO A 112 -11.58 16.78 -4.65
CA PRO A 112 -10.37 16.70 -5.45
C PRO A 112 -9.17 16.20 -4.63
N CYS A 113 -8.16 15.62 -5.30
CA CYS A 113 -6.98 15.11 -4.62
C CYS A 113 -5.70 15.31 -5.45
N GLU A 114 -4.55 15.37 -4.75
CA GLU A 114 -3.24 15.18 -5.35
C GLU A 114 -2.87 13.70 -5.28
N VAL A 115 -2.21 13.18 -6.32
CA VAL A 115 -1.76 11.77 -6.38
C VAL A 115 -0.26 11.66 -6.25
N GLU A 116 0.20 10.51 -5.75
CA GLU A 116 1.62 10.14 -5.66
C GLU A 116 2.51 11.20 -4.98
N VAL A 117 2.05 11.72 -3.85
CA VAL A 117 2.72 12.79 -3.11
C VAL A 117 3.96 12.25 -2.41
N ASP A 118 5.15 12.70 -2.81
CA ASP A 118 6.41 12.36 -2.16
C ASP A 118 6.56 13.09 -0.83
N LEU A 119 6.79 12.31 0.22
CA LEU A 119 6.96 12.77 1.59
C LEU A 119 8.28 12.27 2.16
N TYR A 120 9.02 13.19 2.78
CA TYR A 120 10.30 12.91 3.42
C TYR A 120 10.47 13.76 4.68
N SER A 121 11.05 13.18 5.71
CA SER A 121 11.46 13.90 6.91
C SER A 121 12.76 13.30 7.45
N GLU A 122 13.83 14.09 7.42
CA GLU A 122 15.09 13.74 8.04
C GLU A 122 14.94 13.58 9.54
N LYS A 123 14.22 14.50 10.19
CA LYS A 123 13.94 14.49 11.64
C LYS A 123 13.28 13.20 12.09
N LEU A 124 12.28 12.73 11.34
CA LEU A 124 11.60 11.47 11.63
C LEU A 124 12.39 10.27 11.10
N GLY A 125 13.28 10.48 10.13
CA GLY A 125 13.97 9.41 9.40
C GLY A 125 13.01 8.49 8.69
N LEU A 126 11.96 9.04 8.13
CA LEU A 126 10.90 8.39 7.39
C LEU A 126 10.78 9.00 5.99
N SER A 127 10.36 8.19 5.04
CA SER A 127 10.01 8.62 3.69
C SER A 127 8.88 7.74 3.13
N GLY A 128 8.21 8.23 2.10
CA GLY A 128 7.22 7.44 1.37
C GLY A 128 6.51 8.25 0.32
N ARG A 129 5.97 7.57 -0.69
CA ARG A 129 5.06 8.15 -1.67
C ARG A 129 3.65 7.83 -1.22
N LEU A 130 2.90 8.86 -0.82
CA LEU A 130 1.50 8.75 -0.44
C LEU A 130 0.65 8.58 -1.68
N ASP A 131 -0.30 7.64 -1.67
CA ASP A 131 -1.13 7.37 -2.83
C ASP A 131 -1.98 8.58 -3.22
N ARG A 132 -2.64 9.22 -2.24
CA ARG A 132 -3.42 10.43 -2.44
C ARG A 132 -3.36 11.36 -1.24
N LEU A 133 -3.42 12.65 -1.53
CA LEU A 133 -3.72 13.69 -0.57
C LEU A 133 -5.07 14.30 -0.96
N ALA A 134 -6.12 13.89 -0.28
CA ALA A 134 -7.49 14.36 -0.52
C ALA A 134 -7.70 15.79 -0.01
N HIS A 135 -8.81 16.40 -0.39
CA HIS A 135 -9.17 17.75 0.02
C HIS A 135 -9.02 17.95 1.54
N GLY A 136 -8.55 19.13 1.94
CA GLY A 136 -8.23 19.41 3.36
C GLY A 136 -6.95 18.75 3.87
N GLY A 137 -6.13 18.18 2.96
CA GLY A 137 -4.86 17.56 3.30
C GLY A 137 -5.01 16.21 4.03
N ILE A 138 -6.03 15.43 3.69
CA ILE A 138 -6.31 14.13 4.28
C ILE A 138 -5.50 13.05 3.56
N PRO A 139 -4.60 12.30 4.24
CA PRO A 139 -3.86 11.23 3.62
C PRO A 139 -4.77 10.04 3.29
N SER A 140 -4.65 9.49 2.09
CA SER A 140 -5.32 8.28 1.68
C SER A 140 -4.33 7.27 1.11
N ILE A 141 -4.55 5.98 1.42
CA ILE A 141 -3.74 4.86 0.92
C ILE A 141 -4.61 3.84 0.20
N ILE A 142 -4.16 3.41 -0.98
CA ILE A 142 -4.86 2.41 -1.80
C ILE A 142 -4.40 1.01 -1.41
N ARG A 143 -5.37 0.10 -1.20
CA ARG A 143 -5.18 -1.32 -0.93
C ARG A 143 -5.88 -2.17 -1.96
N THR A 144 -5.15 -3.07 -2.57
CA THR A 144 -5.65 -3.98 -3.61
C THR A 144 -6.11 -5.33 -3.06
N GLY A 145 -5.85 -5.60 -1.78
CA GLY A 145 -6.37 -6.76 -1.07
C GLY A 145 -7.78 -6.53 -0.54
N ARG A 146 -8.40 -7.60 -0.01
CA ARG A 146 -9.74 -7.52 0.57
C ARG A 146 -9.73 -6.71 1.88
N ALA A 147 -10.80 -5.92 2.07
CA ALA A 147 -11.08 -5.25 3.32
C ALA A 147 -11.45 -6.26 4.43
N PRO A 148 -11.23 -5.95 5.70
CA PRO A 148 -11.88 -6.68 6.78
C PRO A 148 -13.38 -6.38 6.80
N GLU A 149 -14.19 -7.22 7.46
CA GLU A 149 -15.63 -7.00 7.58
C GLU A 149 -15.96 -5.62 8.18
N ALA A 150 -15.25 -5.24 9.23
CA ALA A 150 -15.37 -3.92 9.86
C ALA A 150 -14.00 -3.25 10.05
N GLY A 151 -13.98 -1.92 10.05
CA GLY A 151 -12.77 -1.11 10.25
C GLY A 151 -11.72 -1.31 9.16
N VAL A 152 -10.45 -1.29 9.51
CA VAL A 152 -9.30 -1.46 8.61
C VAL A 152 -8.28 -2.42 9.21
N TRP A 153 -7.47 -3.05 8.36
CA TRP A 153 -6.39 -3.89 8.85
C TRP A 153 -5.40 -3.09 9.69
N LYS A 154 -4.94 -3.67 10.78
CA LYS A 154 -3.96 -3.05 11.70
C LYS A 154 -2.70 -2.56 10.96
N LYS A 155 -2.24 -3.32 9.96
CA LYS A 155 -1.09 -2.92 9.14
C LYS A 155 -1.36 -1.62 8.38
N ASP A 156 -2.56 -1.47 7.80
CA ASP A 156 -2.93 -0.30 7.01
C ASP A 156 -3.05 0.94 7.90
N ARG A 157 -3.64 0.80 9.10
CA ARG A 157 -3.70 1.87 10.08
C ARG A 157 -2.32 2.35 10.54
N ILE A 158 -1.37 1.44 10.77
CA ILE A 158 -0.01 1.80 11.17
C ILE A 158 0.74 2.50 10.02
N MET A 159 0.59 2.03 8.78
CA MET A 159 1.19 2.69 7.61
C MET A 159 0.61 4.08 7.39
N LEU A 160 -0.71 4.22 7.47
CA LEU A 160 -1.39 5.51 7.39
C LEU A 160 -0.91 6.47 8.49
N SER A 161 -0.67 5.96 9.71
CA SER A 161 -0.09 6.75 10.81
C SER A 161 1.33 7.23 10.50
N GLY A 162 2.12 6.47 9.76
CA GLY A 162 3.43 6.87 9.26
C GLY A 162 3.34 8.05 8.28
N TYR A 163 2.39 8.01 7.34
CA TYR A 163 2.12 9.13 6.44
C TYR A 163 1.60 10.37 7.19
N ALA A 164 0.73 10.18 8.19
CA ALA A 164 0.25 11.27 9.02
C ALA A 164 1.36 11.94 9.83
N LEU A 165 2.39 11.19 10.25
CA LEU A 165 3.59 11.76 10.87
C LEU A 165 4.38 12.62 9.89
N LEU A 166 4.58 12.13 8.64
CA LEU A 166 5.29 12.85 7.59
C LEU A 166 4.56 14.14 7.20
N LEU A 167 3.25 14.08 6.98
CA LEU A 167 2.42 15.24 6.67
C LEU A 167 2.40 16.25 7.83
N GLY A 168 2.20 15.76 9.05
CA GLY A 168 2.18 16.61 10.23
C GLY A 168 3.51 17.35 10.45
N GLU A 169 4.63 16.72 10.11
CA GLU A 169 5.95 17.34 10.17
C GLU A 169 6.14 18.36 9.06
N LYS A 170 5.76 18.02 7.82
CA LYS A 170 5.86 18.89 6.63
C LYS A 170 4.98 20.14 6.77
N GLU A 171 3.71 19.97 7.14
CA GLU A 171 2.70 21.03 7.17
C GLU A 171 2.55 21.70 8.54
N LYS A 172 3.31 21.25 9.56
CA LYS A 172 3.25 21.75 10.93
C LYS A 172 1.84 21.71 11.54
N ARG A 173 1.05 20.70 11.18
CA ARG A 173 -0.31 20.52 11.67
C ARG A 173 -0.56 19.09 12.18
N HIS A 174 -1.57 18.96 13.03
CA HIS A 174 -2.04 17.64 13.44
C HIS A 174 -2.90 16.99 12.36
N VAL A 175 -2.66 15.72 12.06
CA VAL A 175 -3.43 14.90 11.10
C VAL A 175 -4.22 13.86 11.90
N PRO A 176 -5.48 14.13 12.28
CA PRO A 176 -6.23 13.28 13.22
C PRO A 176 -6.76 12.00 12.60
N PHE A 177 -7.00 11.97 11.29
CA PHE A 177 -7.54 10.83 10.57
C PHE A 177 -6.97 10.76 9.14
N GLY A 178 -7.24 9.67 8.46
CA GLY A 178 -6.96 9.46 7.05
C GLY A 178 -7.92 8.46 6.44
N LEU A 179 -7.70 8.08 5.19
CA LEU A 179 -8.55 7.19 4.43
C LEU A 179 -7.78 5.94 4.01
N VAL A 180 -8.48 4.81 3.95
CA VAL A 180 -8.01 3.56 3.34
C VAL A 180 -8.99 3.15 2.26
N GLU A 181 -8.51 3.10 1.02
CA GLU A 181 -9.26 2.73 -0.18
C GLU A 181 -9.01 1.24 -0.47
N TYR A 182 -10.01 0.41 -0.33
CA TYR A 182 -9.96 -1.01 -0.71
C TYR A 182 -10.47 -1.16 -2.15
N ALA A 183 -9.54 -1.04 -3.10
CA ALA A 183 -9.82 -0.94 -4.54
C ALA A 183 -10.71 -2.07 -5.07
N ARG A 184 -10.43 -3.33 -4.69
CA ARG A 184 -11.19 -4.50 -5.17
C ARG A 184 -12.67 -4.52 -4.77
N GLN A 185 -13.03 -3.74 -3.75
CA GLN A 185 -14.41 -3.68 -3.24
C GLN A 185 -15.02 -2.28 -3.39
N GLY A 186 -14.29 -1.32 -3.93
CA GLY A 186 -14.74 0.06 -4.05
C GLY A 186 -15.03 0.73 -2.69
N LEU A 187 -14.41 0.25 -1.61
CA LEU A 187 -14.70 0.75 -0.26
C LEU A 187 -13.68 1.80 0.17
N ILE A 188 -14.18 2.93 0.65
CA ILE A 188 -13.36 3.99 1.27
C ILE A 188 -13.72 4.06 2.74
N ARG A 189 -12.72 3.85 3.60
CA ARG A 189 -12.91 3.86 5.06
C ARG A 189 -12.11 4.94 5.73
N ARG A 190 -12.79 5.78 6.49
CA ARG A 190 -12.15 6.76 7.38
C ARG A 190 -11.56 6.05 8.60
N VAL A 191 -10.35 6.46 8.97
CA VAL A 191 -9.56 5.86 10.05
C VAL A 191 -9.04 6.94 10.96
N GLU A 192 -9.40 6.90 12.24
CA GLU A 192 -8.81 7.74 13.27
C GLU A 192 -7.37 7.29 13.55
N ILE A 193 -6.45 8.26 13.64
CA ILE A 193 -5.01 8.02 13.83
C ILE A 193 -4.65 8.34 15.27
N HIS A 194 -4.50 7.30 16.08
CA HIS A 194 -4.18 7.43 17.49
C HIS A 194 -2.68 7.64 17.77
N GLY A 195 -2.35 8.25 18.89
CA GLY A 195 -0.95 8.41 19.34
C GLY A 195 -0.20 7.09 19.48
N THR A 196 -0.91 6.02 19.88
CA THR A 196 -0.37 4.65 19.98
C THR A 196 0.06 4.07 18.63
N ASP A 197 -0.68 4.37 17.56
CA ASP A 197 -0.34 3.91 16.21
C ASP A 197 0.89 4.66 15.67
N ARG A 198 0.98 5.98 15.91
CA ARG A 198 2.16 6.80 15.60
C ARG A 198 3.40 6.29 16.33
N ALA A 199 3.28 6.06 17.64
CA ALA A 199 4.38 5.51 18.44
C ALA A 199 4.81 4.11 17.95
N ARG A 200 3.86 3.30 17.48
CA ARG A 200 4.13 1.99 16.90
C ARG A 200 4.87 2.10 15.56
N ALA A 201 4.46 3.01 14.68
CA ALA A 201 5.14 3.26 13.42
C ALA A 201 6.61 3.66 13.65
N LEU A 202 6.89 4.55 14.61
CA LEU A 202 8.24 4.97 14.97
C LEU A 202 9.07 3.82 15.58
N ARG A 203 8.49 3.00 16.45
CA ARG A 203 9.18 1.82 17.00
C ARG A 203 9.53 0.80 15.92
N ILE A 204 8.65 0.59 14.94
CA ILE A 204 8.93 -0.29 13.79
C ILE A 204 10.04 0.30 12.94
N ARG A 205 10.03 1.61 12.67
CA ARG A 205 11.14 2.31 11.99
C ARG A 205 12.49 1.99 12.65
N ASP A 206 12.57 2.11 13.98
CA ASP A 206 13.83 1.88 14.70
C ASP A 206 14.30 0.42 14.59
N ARG A 207 13.36 -0.53 14.63
CA ARG A 207 13.68 -1.96 14.38
C ARG A 207 14.15 -2.21 12.95
N ILE A 208 13.52 -1.57 11.96
CA ILE A 208 13.95 -1.65 10.55
C ILE A 208 15.36 -1.10 10.37
N ARG A 209 15.73 -0.02 11.05
CA ARG A 209 17.08 0.52 11.03
C ARG A 209 18.12 -0.50 11.51
N LEU A 210 17.84 -1.22 12.59
CA LEU A 210 18.71 -2.30 13.07
C LEU A 210 18.84 -3.44 12.05
N ILE A 211 17.74 -3.79 11.37
CA ILE A 211 17.76 -4.79 10.29
C ILE A 211 18.64 -4.31 9.13
N LYS A 212 18.51 -3.05 8.72
CA LYS A 212 19.35 -2.46 7.66
C LYS A 212 20.85 -2.40 8.03
N GLN A 213 21.17 -2.41 9.32
CA GLN A 213 22.54 -2.53 9.82
C GLN A 213 23.05 -3.98 9.87
N GLY A 214 22.29 -4.94 9.36
CA GLY A 214 22.68 -6.35 9.25
C GLY A 214 22.11 -7.29 10.31
N ARG A 215 21.31 -6.77 11.28
CA ARG A 215 20.69 -7.62 12.29
C ARG A 215 19.59 -8.49 11.67
N LEU A 216 19.75 -9.81 11.70
CA LEU A 216 18.72 -10.77 11.31
C LEU A 216 17.64 -10.83 12.40
N PRO A 217 16.38 -10.50 12.10
CA PRO A 217 15.31 -10.58 13.08
C PRO A 217 14.81 -12.02 13.26
N ASP A 218 14.18 -12.28 14.42
CA ASP A 218 13.48 -13.54 14.64
C ASP A 218 12.29 -13.68 13.68
N ARG A 219 12.00 -14.93 13.34
CA ARG A 219 10.81 -15.24 12.55
C ARG A 219 9.60 -15.28 13.50
N PRO A 220 8.53 -14.50 13.26
CA PRO A 220 7.30 -14.63 14.02
C PRO A 220 6.68 -16.03 13.85
N ASP A 221 6.05 -16.55 14.89
CA ASP A 221 5.42 -17.88 14.85
C ASP A 221 4.24 -17.92 13.87
N ASP A 222 3.52 -16.81 13.74
CA ASP A 222 2.40 -16.59 12.82
C ASP A 222 2.83 -16.07 11.43
N ALA A 223 4.13 -16.12 11.10
CA ALA A 223 4.62 -15.63 9.81
C ALA A 223 4.00 -16.41 8.64
N PRO A 224 3.48 -15.74 7.60
CA PRO A 224 2.88 -16.39 6.43
C PRO A 224 3.98 -16.96 5.51
N CYS A 225 4.57 -18.09 5.90
CA CYS A 225 5.70 -18.70 5.21
C CYS A 225 5.31 -19.43 3.93
N LYS A 226 4.09 -20.02 3.88
CA LYS A 226 3.62 -20.74 2.70
C LYS A 226 3.48 -19.78 1.50
N GLY A 227 4.24 -20.05 0.44
CA GLY A 227 4.30 -19.18 -0.74
C GLY A 227 5.03 -17.84 -0.51
N CYS A 228 5.86 -17.76 0.53
CA CYS A 228 6.68 -16.58 0.80
C CYS A 228 7.88 -16.55 -0.19
N GLN A 229 8.14 -15.40 -0.78
CA GLN A 229 9.27 -15.20 -1.71
C GLN A 229 10.64 -15.51 -1.11
N ALA A 230 10.78 -15.41 0.22
CA ALA A 230 12.01 -15.71 0.94
C ALA A 230 11.99 -17.11 1.57
N GLU A 231 11.03 -17.99 1.27
CA GLU A 231 10.84 -19.24 1.99
C GLU A 231 12.09 -20.11 2.00
N GLU A 232 12.67 -20.36 0.83
CA GLU A 232 13.86 -21.21 0.69
C GLU A 232 15.09 -20.62 1.40
N ILE A 233 15.40 -19.34 1.12
CA ILE A 233 16.53 -18.64 1.71
C ILE A 233 16.38 -18.54 3.24
N CYS A 234 15.16 -18.30 3.71
CA CYS A 234 14.86 -18.17 5.13
C CYS A 234 15.02 -19.51 5.87
N ARG A 235 14.61 -20.64 5.27
CA ARG A 235 14.79 -22.00 5.82
C ARG A 235 16.26 -22.38 5.90
N THR A 236 17.04 -22.14 4.85
CA THR A 236 18.46 -22.46 4.78
C THR A 236 19.26 -21.73 5.88
N ARG A 237 19.02 -20.44 6.06
CA ARG A 237 19.71 -19.68 7.11
C ARG A 237 19.31 -20.10 8.52
N HIS A 238 18.08 -20.52 8.74
CA HIS A 238 17.65 -21.01 10.05
C HIS A 238 18.31 -22.35 10.39
N SER A 239 18.45 -23.25 9.39
CA SER A 239 19.10 -24.54 9.59
C SER A 239 20.60 -24.44 9.88
N LEU A 240 21.30 -23.48 9.29
CA LEU A 240 22.72 -23.24 9.54
C LEU A 240 22.97 -22.64 10.93
N ALA A 241 22.17 -21.66 11.34
CA ALA A 241 22.29 -21.07 12.69
C ALA A 241 22.04 -22.11 13.80
N SER A 242 21.05 -23.01 13.64
CA SER A 242 20.75 -24.06 14.61
C SER A 242 21.78 -25.19 14.68
N LYS A 243 22.75 -25.25 13.75
CA LYS A 243 23.84 -26.21 13.74
C LYS A 243 25.10 -25.75 14.47
N PHE A 244 25.20 -24.44 14.75
CA PHE A 244 26.37 -23.84 15.36
C PHE A 244 26.13 -23.26 16.76
N PHE A 245 24.91 -23.35 17.28
CA PHE A 245 24.48 -23.05 18.65
C PHE A 245 23.56 -24.14 19.18
#